data_99a3a1431722a4496d50069617902cbc
#
_entry.id   99a3a1431722a4496d50069617902cbc
#
_cell.length_a   1.000
_cell.length_b   1.000
_cell.length_c   1.000
_cell.angle_alpha   90.00
_cell.angle_beta   90.00
_cell.angle_gamma   90.00
#
_symmetry.space_group_name_H-M   'P 1'
#
loop_
_entity.id
_entity.type
_entity.pdbx_description
1 polymer ?
#
loop_
_entity_poly.entity_id
_entity_poly.type
_entity_poly.pdbx_seq_one_letter_code
_entity_poly.pdbx_strand_id
1 'polypeptide(L)'
;MIIDTHAHLDMEEYAGDRESVIRAARESGVEYILNVGCDVDSSRRSIELSERYDFVYATAGVHPHDVKAMDDTAYAELRELHTHPKVIAFGEIGLDYFRDHSPRDLQRRHFKKQLELALELGKPVIIHNRDAKDDMLSILSGYYPLQGKPAGIFHCFSGDQDLAERALAMGFYISFAGPVTFKNANGLRDVAKIIPPDRLFVETDSPYLTPAPNRGKRNEPANVNHTARKVAEIRGVTIEDVERTTALNFFELFGIGRAAQPGTISYRIRNSLYLNLTQRCTNACVFCTRVTRPVVQGYNLKLRREPSAREVWESIDDVTKYDEIVFCGFGEPTLRLDVVKEVAKKIKAAGGKVRLNTNGHGNVINKRNILPELAGLVDAVSISLNADNSESYDKICVPWPSLRNGIYGKIKEFIEEAKKYIPEVQATIVTHQTGVDEGRCEDIAGRELGIDYRARRFNMVG
;
A
#
# COMPACT_ATOMS: atom_id res chain seq x y z
N MET A 1 -13.11 5.16 6.56
CA MET A 1 -12.10 5.61 7.56
C MET A 1 -10.91 6.16 6.82
N ILE A 2 -10.73 7.46 6.80
CA ILE A 2 -9.60 8.10 6.14
C ILE A 2 -8.72 8.81 7.16
N ILE A 3 -7.44 8.96 6.87
CA ILE A 3 -6.46 9.62 7.74
C ILE A 3 -5.84 10.77 6.97
N ASP A 4 -5.76 11.93 7.61
CA ASP A 4 -4.98 13.06 7.13
C ASP A 4 -3.62 13.05 7.83
N THR A 5 -2.58 12.64 7.12
CA THR A 5 -1.24 12.48 7.71
C THR A 5 -0.45 13.77 7.79
N HIS A 6 -1.01 14.91 7.36
CA HIS A 6 -0.33 16.21 7.44
C HIS A 6 -1.31 17.37 7.33
N ALA A 7 -1.50 18.09 8.43
CA ALA A 7 -2.26 19.32 8.51
C ALA A 7 -1.64 20.29 9.51
N HIS A 8 -1.91 21.58 9.36
CA HIS A 8 -1.44 22.65 10.26
C HIS A 8 -2.63 23.40 10.87
N LEU A 9 -3.43 22.70 11.66
CA LEU A 9 -4.63 23.23 12.32
C LEU A 9 -4.31 24.29 13.39
N ASP A 10 -3.06 24.34 13.88
CA ASP A 10 -2.59 25.34 14.83
C ASP A 10 -2.39 26.73 14.23
N MET A 11 -2.34 26.85 12.88
CA MET A 11 -2.07 28.10 12.17
C MET A 11 -3.19 29.14 12.34
N GLU A 12 -2.80 30.42 12.19
CA GLU A 12 -3.69 31.58 12.36
C GLU A 12 -4.85 31.60 11.35
N GLU A 13 -4.66 31.01 10.18
CA GLU A 13 -5.70 30.87 9.16
C GLU A 13 -6.96 30.18 9.65
N TYR A 14 -6.87 29.44 10.77
CA TYR A 14 -8.02 28.78 11.42
C TYR A 14 -8.47 29.44 12.70
N ALA A 15 -7.89 30.54 13.15
CA ALA A 15 -8.19 31.16 14.44
C ALA A 15 -9.68 31.43 14.65
N GLY A 16 -10.39 31.83 13.61
CA GLY A 16 -11.81 32.18 13.68
C GLY A 16 -12.79 30.99 13.65
N ASP A 17 -12.37 29.82 13.17
CA ASP A 17 -13.29 28.71 12.89
C ASP A 17 -12.69 27.30 13.07
N ARG A 18 -11.52 27.19 13.72
CA ARG A 18 -10.77 25.94 13.94
C ARG A 18 -11.62 24.79 14.43
N GLU A 19 -12.47 25.04 15.42
CA GLU A 19 -13.34 24.00 15.99
C GLU A 19 -14.35 23.47 14.97
N SER A 20 -14.89 24.34 14.12
CA SER A 20 -15.83 23.94 13.06
C SER A 20 -15.14 23.14 11.96
N VAL A 21 -13.89 23.50 11.62
CA VAL A 21 -13.07 22.77 10.66
C VAL A 21 -12.72 21.36 11.16
N ILE A 22 -12.32 21.23 12.43
CA ILE A 22 -12.02 19.93 13.05
C ILE A 22 -13.28 19.06 13.12
N ARG A 23 -14.42 19.62 13.48
CA ARG A 23 -15.69 18.90 13.48
C ARG A 23 -16.10 18.45 12.07
N ALA A 24 -16.01 19.32 11.08
CA ALA A 24 -16.30 18.99 9.68
C ALA A 24 -15.39 17.86 9.16
N ALA A 25 -14.12 17.83 9.55
CA ALA A 25 -13.22 16.73 9.23
C ALA A 25 -13.75 15.40 9.79
N ARG A 26 -14.15 15.38 11.07
CA ARG A 26 -14.71 14.18 11.71
C ARG A 26 -16.00 13.72 11.05
N GLU A 27 -16.90 14.64 10.76
CA GLU A 27 -18.18 14.37 10.07
C GLU A 27 -17.99 13.87 8.64
N SER A 28 -16.90 14.28 7.98
CA SER A 28 -16.52 13.77 6.64
C SER A 28 -15.85 12.40 6.64
N GLY A 29 -15.68 11.76 7.82
CA GLY A 29 -15.10 10.43 7.98
C GLY A 29 -13.59 10.40 8.20
N VAL A 30 -12.95 11.55 8.50
CA VAL A 30 -11.55 11.59 8.91
C VAL A 30 -11.43 10.98 10.30
N GLU A 31 -10.70 9.88 10.42
CA GLU A 31 -10.55 9.12 11.66
C GLU A 31 -9.41 9.64 12.52
N TYR A 32 -8.29 10.02 11.91
CA TYR A 32 -7.13 10.62 12.55
C TYR A 32 -6.58 11.77 11.74
N ILE A 33 -6.04 12.77 12.44
CA ILE A 33 -5.31 13.90 11.87
C ILE A 33 -3.95 13.97 12.55
N LEU A 34 -2.88 14.07 11.76
CA LEU A 34 -1.57 14.42 12.26
C LEU A 34 -1.37 15.92 12.07
N ASN A 35 -1.44 16.69 13.17
CA ASN A 35 -1.14 18.12 13.15
C ASN A 35 0.36 18.31 13.30
N VAL A 36 0.95 19.02 12.35
CA VAL A 36 2.40 19.04 12.16
C VAL A 36 3.00 20.37 12.60
N GLY A 37 3.90 20.30 13.58
CA GLY A 37 4.66 21.47 14.06
C GLY A 37 5.73 21.91 13.07
N CYS A 38 5.83 23.22 12.84
CA CYS A 38 6.81 23.84 11.94
C CYS A 38 7.95 24.55 12.68
N ASP A 39 7.75 24.88 13.93
CA ASP A 39 8.72 25.42 14.88
C ASP A 39 8.34 24.96 16.30
N VAL A 40 9.11 25.40 17.30
CA VAL A 40 8.89 25.01 18.70
C VAL A 40 7.51 25.47 19.21
N ASP A 41 7.11 26.69 18.88
CA ASP A 41 5.82 27.23 19.32
C ASP A 41 4.63 26.59 18.61
N SER A 42 4.74 26.36 17.30
CA SER A 42 3.80 25.58 16.52
C SER A 42 3.67 24.13 17.06
N SER A 43 4.79 23.52 17.44
CA SER A 43 4.81 22.19 18.05
C SER A 43 4.04 22.16 19.38
N ARG A 44 4.17 23.18 20.23
CA ARG A 44 3.40 23.31 21.46
C ARG A 44 1.90 23.44 21.17
N ARG A 45 1.52 24.32 20.24
CA ARG A 45 0.10 24.48 19.85
C ARG A 45 -0.47 23.19 19.23
N SER A 46 0.34 22.43 18.51
CA SER A 46 -0.04 21.11 17.98
C SER A 46 -0.33 20.11 19.09
N ILE A 47 0.46 20.11 20.15
CA ILE A 47 0.22 19.30 21.36
C ILE A 47 -1.07 19.71 22.04
N GLU A 48 -1.29 21.01 22.28
CA GLU A 48 -2.53 21.52 22.88
C GLU A 48 -3.79 21.08 22.10
N LEU A 49 -3.74 21.11 20.77
CA LEU A 49 -4.82 20.59 19.93
C LEU A 49 -5.00 19.08 20.10
N SER A 50 -3.91 18.33 20.17
CA SER A 50 -3.97 16.88 20.35
C SER A 50 -4.55 16.48 21.72
N GLU A 51 -4.38 17.29 22.75
CA GLU A 51 -4.98 17.07 24.07
C GLU A 51 -6.49 17.31 24.06
N ARG A 52 -6.95 18.28 23.25
CA ARG A 52 -8.37 18.64 23.13
C ARG A 52 -9.20 17.65 22.30
N TYR A 53 -8.56 16.99 21.33
CA TYR A 53 -9.23 16.10 20.39
C TYR A 53 -8.54 14.73 20.37
N ASP A 54 -9.27 13.69 20.76
CA ASP A 54 -8.77 12.32 20.90
C ASP A 54 -8.17 11.74 19.61
N PHE A 55 -8.69 12.16 18.46
CA PHE A 55 -8.29 11.72 17.13
C PHE A 55 -7.23 12.60 16.46
N VAL A 56 -6.76 13.68 17.13
CA VAL A 56 -5.66 14.52 16.68
C VAL A 56 -4.38 14.08 17.39
N TYR A 57 -3.32 13.93 16.61
CA TYR A 57 -1.96 13.66 17.07
C TYR A 57 -1.05 14.79 16.63
N ALA A 58 0.11 14.94 17.28
CA ALA A 58 1.05 16.02 17.04
C ALA A 58 2.38 15.49 16.53
N THR A 59 3.12 16.34 15.83
CA THR A 59 4.56 16.22 15.64
C THR A 59 5.28 17.41 16.23
N ALA A 60 6.57 17.27 16.49
CA ALA A 60 7.41 18.37 16.90
C ALA A 60 8.69 18.37 16.06
N GLY A 61 9.07 19.55 15.54
CA GLY A 61 10.24 19.74 14.70
C GLY A 61 10.35 21.18 14.22
N VAL A 62 11.41 21.49 13.48
CA VAL A 62 11.62 22.81 12.89
C VAL A 62 11.80 22.69 11.39
N HIS A 63 10.87 23.29 10.68
CA HIS A 63 10.81 23.35 9.22
C HIS A 63 12.07 24.03 8.63
N PRO A 64 12.56 23.62 7.45
CA PRO A 64 13.74 24.22 6.83
C PRO A 64 13.67 25.75 6.65
N HIS A 65 12.51 26.34 6.62
CA HIS A 65 12.35 27.80 6.56
C HIS A 65 12.84 28.51 7.83
N ASP A 66 12.72 27.88 9.00
CA ASP A 66 12.87 28.51 10.31
C ASP A 66 14.13 28.07 11.06
N VAL A 67 14.92 27.15 10.47
CA VAL A 67 16.13 26.61 11.11
C VAL A 67 17.21 27.66 11.41
N LYS A 68 17.14 28.85 10.81
CA LYS A 68 18.04 29.96 11.14
C LYS A 68 17.88 30.46 12.58
N ALA A 69 16.72 30.20 13.21
CA ALA A 69 16.42 30.58 14.59
C ALA A 69 16.79 29.46 15.60
N MET A 70 17.26 28.29 15.14
CA MET A 70 17.57 27.16 16.00
C MET A 70 18.88 27.35 16.78
N ASP A 71 18.80 27.14 18.07
CA ASP A 71 19.93 27.09 19.02
C ASP A 71 19.85 25.81 19.89
N ASP A 72 20.74 25.68 20.84
CA ASP A 72 20.75 24.51 21.74
C ASP A 72 19.52 24.47 22.66
N THR A 73 18.93 25.63 22.98
CA THR A 73 17.67 25.72 23.75
C THR A 73 16.52 25.09 22.97
N ALA A 74 16.38 25.42 21.67
CA ALA A 74 15.36 24.84 20.81
C ALA A 74 15.48 23.30 20.73
N TYR A 75 16.69 22.73 20.69
CA TYR A 75 16.88 21.28 20.73
C TYR A 75 16.48 20.66 22.08
N ALA A 76 16.75 21.33 23.19
CA ALA A 76 16.36 20.87 24.52
C ALA A 76 14.82 20.85 24.63
N GLU A 77 14.16 21.91 24.15
CA GLU A 77 12.71 22.02 24.12
C GLU A 77 12.06 20.97 23.21
N LEU A 78 12.59 20.75 22.01
CA LEU A 78 12.09 19.68 21.13
C LEU A 78 12.20 18.31 21.82
N ARG A 79 13.31 18.03 22.50
CA ARG A 79 13.46 16.79 23.28
C ARG A 79 12.38 16.64 24.35
N GLU A 80 12.07 17.70 25.07
CA GLU A 80 11.00 17.72 26.07
C GLU A 80 9.63 17.46 25.44
N LEU A 81 9.28 18.17 24.35
CA LEU A 81 8.01 18.01 23.64
C LEU A 81 7.79 16.56 23.16
N HIS A 82 8.86 15.85 22.76
CA HIS A 82 8.78 14.47 22.36
C HIS A 82 8.51 13.47 23.49
N THR A 83 8.52 13.88 24.75
CA THR A 83 8.08 13.05 25.88
C THR A 83 6.56 12.92 25.95
N HIS A 84 5.83 13.84 25.31
CA HIS A 84 4.37 13.82 25.29
C HIS A 84 3.83 12.64 24.46
N PRO A 85 2.87 11.84 24.98
CA PRO A 85 2.40 10.60 24.32
C PRO A 85 1.69 10.84 22.98
N LYS A 86 1.15 12.02 22.76
CA LYS A 86 0.50 12.40 21.50
C LYS A 86 1.47 12.91 20.45
N VAL A 87 2.76 13.14 20.77
CA VAL A 87 3.80 13.46 19.79
C VAL A 87 4.36 12.18 19.22
N ILE A 88 3.87 11.81 18.03
CA ILE A 88 4.10 10.49 17.44
C ILE A 88 5.17 10.45 16.37
N ALA A 89 5.62 11.60 15.87
CA ALA A 89 6.68 11.72 14.88
C ALA A 89 7.53 12.98 15.11
N PHE A 90 8.74 12.95 14.58
CA PHE A 90 9.65 14.09 14.57
C PHE A 90 9.49 14.84 13.23
N GLY A 91 9.07 16.08 13.27
CA GLY A 91 8.86 16.88 12.06
C GLY A 91 7.85 18.00 12.26
N GLU A 92 7.79 18.83 11.28
CA GLU A 92 8.31 18.75 9.91
C GLU A 92 9.79 19.15 9.84
N ILE A 93 10.64 18.35 9.21
CA ILE A 93 12.06 18.61 9.03
C ILE A 93 12.50 18.32 7.58
N GLY A 94 13.56 18.92 7.11
CA GLY A 94 14.04 18.62 5.77
C GLY A 94 14.77 19.77 5.09
N LEU A 95 14.56 19.88 3.76
CA LEU A 95 15.21 20.86 2.90
C LEU A 95 14.22 21.51 1.94
N ASP A 96 14.28 22.86 1.82
CA ASP A 96 13.54 23.64 0.84
C ASP A 96 14.49 24.60 0.10
N TYR A 97 14.86 24.24 -1.11
CA TYR A 97 15.71 25.07 -1.97
C TYR A 97 14.95 25.94 -2.95
N PHE A 98 13.62 25.85 -2.91
CA PHE A 98 12.75 26.71 -3.70
C PHE A 98 12.51 28.07 -3.05
N ARG A 99 12.24 28.08 -1.74
CA ARG A 99 11.97 29.31 -0.98
C ARG A 99 13.21 29.93 -0.41
N ASP A 100 14.20 29.13 -0.01
CA ASP A 100 15.49 29.57 0.57
C ASP A 100 15.36 30.57 1.75
N HIS A 101 14.30 30.43 2.59
CA HIS A 101 14.08 31.33 3.74
C HIS A 101 15.15 31.23 4.81
N SER A 102 15.82 30.10 4.93
CA SER A 102 17.07 29.91 5.68
C SER A 102 18.19 29.50 4.72
N PRO A 103 19.45 29.88 4.96
CA PRO A 103 20.60 29.46 4.15
C PRO A 103 20.69 27.94 4.02
N ARG A 104 21.01 27.43 2.83
CA ARG A 104 21.05 25.98 2.55
C ARG A 104 22.02 25.19 3.40
N ASP A 105 23.16 25.79 3.77
CA ASP A 105 24.14 25.19 4.68
C ASP A 105 23.56 25.02 6.09
N LEU A 106 22.79 26.00 6.58
CA LEU A 106 22.06 25.88 7.84
C LEU A 106 20.94 24.84 7.74
N GLN A 107 20.18 24.82 6.65
CA GLN A 107 19.16 23.79 6.44
C GLN A 107 19.79 22.39 6.55
N ARG A 108 20.87 22.11 5.80
CA ARG A 108 21.56 20.81 5.86
C ARG A 108 22.11 20.47 7.25
N ARG A 109 22.69 21.45 7.95
CA ARG A 109 23.25 21.25 9.29
C ARG A 109 22.16 20.90 10.30
N HIS A 110 21.08 21.69 10.33
CA HIS A 110 20.00 21.47 11.28
C HIS A 110 19.15 20.26 10.91
N PHE A 111 19.00 19.94 9.65
CA PHE A 111 18.34 18.71 9.21
C PHE A 111 19.06 17.47 9.77
N LYS A 112 20.41 17.40 9.64
CA LYS A 112 21.21 16.30 10.22
C LYS A 112 21.04 16.21 11.73
N LYS A 113 21.15 17.35 12.46
CA LYS A 113 21.00 17.35 13.92
C LYS A 113 19.59 16.91 14.35
N GLN A 114 18.54 17.31 13.62
CA GLN A 114 17.18 16.88 13.91
C GLN A 114 16.97 15.38 13.59
N LEU A 115 17.58 14.85 12.53
CA LEU A 115 17.58 13.41 12.25
C LEU A 115 18.26 12.62 13.37
N GLU A 116 19.42 13.08 13.85
CA GLU A 116 20.14 12.45 14.97
C GLU A 116 19.28 12.42 16.23
N LEU A 117 18.61 13.52 16.55
CA LEU A 117 17.69 13.59 17.69
C LEU A 117 16.48 12.68 17.50
N ALA A 118 15.88 12.64 16.33
CA ALA A 118 14.77 11.74 16.01
C ALA A 118 15.14 10.26 16.18
N LEU A 119 16.34 9.88 15.73
CA LEU A 119 16.88 8.52 15.90
C LEU A 119 17.13 8.18 17.36
N GLU A 120 17.71 9.10 18.12
CA GLU A 120 17.92 8.94 19.56
C GLU A 120 16.60 8.71 20.30
N LEU A 121 15.57 9.48 19.95
CA LEU A 121 14.23 9.39 20.54
C LEU A 121 13.38 8.22 19.98
N GLY A 122 13.90 7.52 18.96
CA GLY A 122 13.20 6.41 18.32
C GLY A 122 11.90 6.82 17.61
N LYS A 123 11.80 8.06 17.14
CA LYS A 123 10.62 8.60 16.46
C LYS A 123 10.76 8.50 14.93
N PRO A 124 9.73 8.09 14.21
CA PRO A 124 9.69 8.25 12.76
C PRO A 124 9.69 9.74 12.39
N VAL A 125 10.16 10.08 11.18
CA VAL A 125 10.29 11.47 10.75
C VAL A 125 9.27 11.87 9.69
N ILE A 126 8.85 13.13 9.69
CA ILE A 126 8.06 13.75 8.62
C ILE A 126 9.01 14.64 7.80
N ILE A 127 9.24 14.25 6.55
CA ILE A 127 10.24 14.86 5.67
C ILE A 127 9.62 15.84 4.71
N HIS A 128 10.04 17.09 4.78
CA HIS A 128 9.87 18.11 3.75
C HIS A 128 10.99 18.05 2.73
N ASN A 129 10.65 17.97 1.45
CA ASN A 129 11.64 18.04 0.37
C ASN A 129 11.12 18.86 -0.81
N ARG A 130 11.76 20.00 -1.10
CA ARG A 130 11.42 20.84 -2.24
C ARG A 130 12.68 21.32 -2.94
N ASP A 131 12.85 20.90 -4.20
CA ASP A 131 14.00 21.22 -5.08
C ASP A 131 15.39 20.88 -4.46
N ALA A 132 15.43 19.87 -3.54
CA ALA A 132 16.63 19.50 -2.78
C ALA A 132 16.98 18.00 -2.89
N LYS A 133 16.58 17.33 -3.98
CA LYS A 133 16.66 15.86 -4.14
C LYS A 133 18.04 15.29 -3.80
N ASP A 134 19.12 15.84 -4.36
CA ASP A 134 20.45 15.26 -4.25
C ASP A 134 20.99 15.36 -2.82
N ASP A 135 20.88 16.51 -2.20
CA ASP A 135 21.29 16.72 -0.80
C ASP A 135 20.39 15.90 0.15
N MET A 136 19.09 15.85 -0.10
CA MET A 136 18.14 15.03 0.66
C MET A 136 18.56 13.56 0.66
N LEU A 137 18.75 12.98 -0.51
CA LEU A 137 19.16 11.58 -0.65
C LEU A 137 20.54 11.30 -0.08
N SER A 138 21.49 12.23 -0.28
CA SER A 138 22.86 12.13 0.28
C SER A 138 22.84 12.11 1.80
N ILE A 139 22.05 12.98 2.44
CA ILE A 139 21.94 13.04 3.88
C ILE A 139 21.24 11.79 4.43
N LEU A 140 20.06 11.45 3.90
CA LEU A 140 19.27 10.32 4.40
C LEU A 140 20.00 8.99 4.26
N SER A 141 20.78 8.77 3.20
CA SER A 141 21.55 7.53 3.01
C SER A 141 22.58 7.27 4.12
N GLY A 142 22.98 8.30 4.87
CA GLY A 142 23.86 8.17 6.04
C GLY A 142 23.17 7.64 7.30
N TYR A 143 21.83 7.63 7.32
CA TYR A 143 21.05 7.25 8.50
C TYR A 143 20.09 6.07 8.23
N TYR A 144 19.68 5.83 6.98
CA TYR A 144 18.68 4.85 6.61
C TYR A 144 19.20 3.86 5.55
N PRO A 145 18.66 2.63 5.45
CA PRO A 145 17.48 2.11 6.16
C PRO A 145 17.75 1.68 7.60
N LEU A 146 16.76 1.85 8.46
CA LEU A 146 16.78 1.30 9.81
C LEU A 146 16.36 -0.18 9.75
N GLN A 147 17.11 -1.06 10.38
CA GLN A 147 16.76 -2.49 10.41
C GLN A 147 15.41 -2.73 11.08
N GLY A 148 14.46 -3.26 10.31
CA GLY A 148 13.16 -3.71 10.80
C GLY A 148 12.20 -2.61 11.25
N LYS A 149 12.51 -1.32 11.02
CA LYS A 149 11.62 -0.21 11.36
C LYS A 149 11.40 0.71 10.16
N PRO A 150 10.17 1.23 9.94
CA PRO A 150 9.94 2.26 8.96
C PRO A 150 10.63 3.56 9.35
N ALA A 151 11.11 4.32 8.36
CA ALA A 151 11.87 5.54 8.59
C ALA A 151 10.96 6.73 8.93
N GLY A 152 9.82 6.86 8.25
CA GLY A 152 8.91 7.99 8.37
C GLY A 152 8.13 8.24 7.08
N ILE A 153 7.72 9.47 6.85
CA ILE A 153 6.90 9.88 5.71
C ILE A 153 7.62 10.98 4.92
N PHE A 154 7.78 10.79 3.61
CA PHE A 154 7.95 11.91 2.69
C PHE A 154 6.58 12.53 2.47
N HIS A 155 6.33 13.65 3.14
CA HIS A 155 5.07 14.36 3.02
C HIS A 155 4.99 15.15 1.71
N CYS A 156 3.80 15.48 1.27
CA CYS A 156 3.50 16.30 0.10
C CYS A 156 4.41 15.99 -1.11
N PHE A 157 4.60 14.69 -1.38
CA PHE A 157 5.59 14.23 -2.34
C PHE A 157 5.43 14.93 -3.69
N SER A 158 6.49 15.56 -4.14
CA SER A 158 6.56 16.31 -5.41
C SER A 158 7.74 15.90 -6.30
N GLY A 159 8.44 14.82 -5.91
CA GLY A 159 9.61 14.30 -6.64
C GLY A 159 9.26 13.41 -7.82
N ASP A 160 10.31 12.93 -8.47
CA ASP A 160 10.26 11.96 -9.56
C ASP A 160 10.28 10.50 -9.08
N GLN A 161 10.22 9.56 -10.04
CA GLN A 161 10.24 8.12 -9.74
C GLN A 161 11.52 7.69 -9.04
N ASP A 162 12.70 8.21 -9.42
CA ASP A 162 13.98 7.85 -8.80
C ASP A 162 14.03 8.26 -7.32
N LEU A 163 13.56 9.46 -6.99
CA LEU A 163 13.44 9.88 -5.57
C LEU A 163 12.50 8.95 -4.80
N ALA A 164 11.35 8.61 -5.39
CA ALA A 164 10.37 7.73 -4.74
C ALA A 164 10.95 6.33 -4.49
N GLU A 165 11.60 5.71 -5.47
CA GLU A 165 12.19 4.38 -5.35
C GLU A 165 13.31 4.34 -4.30
N ARG A 166 14.15 5.37 -4.25
CA ARG A 166 15.23 5.49 -3.26
C ARG A 166 14.67 5.76 -1.85
N ALA A 167 13.64 6.58 -1.72
CA ALA A 167 12.97 6.79 -0.44
C ALA A 167 12.31 5.50 0.08
N LEU A 168 11.64 4.75 -0.80
CA LEU A 168 11.06 3.43 -0.48
C LEU A 168 12.14 2.42 -0.03
N ALA A 169 13.29 2.38 -0.71
CA ALA A 169 14.41 1.51 -0.34
C ALA A 169 15.00 1.85 1.03
N MET A 170 14.93 3.12 1.45
CA MET A 170 15.31 3.59 2.78
C MET A 170 14.22 3.35 3.85
N GLY A 171 13.05 2.80 3.48
CA GLY A 171 11.97 2.45 4.42
C GLY A 171 10.95 3.55 4.65
N PHE A 172 10.92 4.60 3.84
CA PHE A 172 9.93 5.66 3.93
C PHE A 172 8.59 5.28 3.33
N TYR A 173 7.54 5.92 3.82
CA TYR A 173 6.24 6.03 3.17
C TYR A 173 6.22 7.28 2.30
N ILE A 174 5.38 7.25 1.26
CA ILE A 174 5.16 8.38 0.35
C ILE A 174 3.73 8.87 0.54
N SER A 175 3.56 10.15 0.84
CA SER A 175 2.25 10.77 1.02
C SER A 175 1.94 11.74 -0.11
N PHE A 176 0.71 11.68 -0.61
CA PHE A 176 0.22 12.54 -1.67
C PHE A 176 -0.81 13.52 -1.12
N ALA A 177 -0.60 14.82 -1.44
CA ALA A 177 -1.50 15.92 -1.10
C ALA A 177 -2.33 16.39 -2.31
N GLY A 178 -3.07 17.48 -2.14
CA GLY A 178 -3.92 18.09 -3.15
C GLY A 178 -3.34 18.22 -4.57
N PRO A 179 -2.03 18.51 -4.76
CA PRO A 179 -1.40 18.61 -6.08
C PRO A 179 -1.64 17.42 -7.01
N VAL A 180 -1.80 16.19 -6.51
CA VAL A 180 -2.09 15.02 -7.36
C VAL A 180 -3.39 15.16 -8.16
N THR A 181 -4.31 16.03 -7.71
CA THR A 181 -5.57 16.36 -8.39
C THR A 181 -5.44 17.42 -9.49
N PHE A 182 -4.30 18.13 -9.56
CA PHE A 182 -4.13 19.26 -10.48
C PHE A 182 -3.95 18.79 -11.93
N LYS A 183 -4.43 19.60 -12.89
CA LYS A 183 -4.42 19.22 -14.32
C LYS A 183 -3.03 18.81 -14.82
N ASN A 184 -1.98 19.52 -14.44
CA ASN A 184 -0.62 19.34 -14.95
C ASN A 184 0.25 18.39 -14.12
N ALA A 185 -0.34 17.60 -13.23
CA ALA A 185 0.38 16.71 -12.31
C ALA A 185 0.65 15.30 -12.88
N ASN A 186 0.92 15.16 -14.19
CA ASN A 186 1.07 13.84 -14.83
C ASN A 186 2.22 13.04 -14.22
N GLY A 187 3.41 13.65 -14.07
CA GLY A 187 4.56 12.97 -13.45
C GLY A 187 4.26 12.48 -12.03
N LEU A 188 3.59 13.30 -11.21
CA LEU A 188 3.20 12.92 -9.86
C LEU A 188 2.19 11.75 -9.85
N ARG A 189 1.26 11.72 -10.82
CA ARG A 189 0.32 10.61 -10.99
C ARG A 189 1.02 9.33 -11.41
N ASP A 190 2.03 9.42 -12.27
CA ASP A 190 2.82 8.24 -12.65
C ASP A 190 3.58 7.68 -11.45
N VAL A 191 4.13 8.52 -10.59
CA VAL A 191 4.69 8.09 -9.30
C VAL A 191 3.60 7.44 -8.43
N ALA A 192 2.42 8.06 -8.28
CA ALA A 192 1.34 7.52 -7.45
C ALA A 192 0.86 6.12 -7.90
N LYS A 193 1.00 5.78 -9.18
CA LYS A 193 0.70 4.43 -9.71
C LYS A 193 1.65 3.36 -9.19
N ILE A 194 2.93 3.71 -8.99
CA ILE A 194 3.98 2.73 -8.69
C ILE A 194 4.29 2.55 -7.21
N ILE A 195 3.81 3.46 -6.34
CA ILE A 195 4.02 3.32 -4.88
C ILE A 195 3.33 2.05 -4.38
N PRO A 196 4.05 1.14 -3.68
CA PRO A 196 3.43 -0.02 -3.05
C PRO A 196 2.29 0.38 -2.10
N PRO A 197 1.17 -0.35 -2.07
CA PRO A 197 0.05 0.00 -1.18
C PRO A 197 0.46 0.13 0.28
N ASP A 198 1.40 -0.71 0.72
CA ASP A 198 1.93 -0.73 2.08
C ASP A 198 2.98 0.37 2.36
N ARG A 199 3.13 1.33 1.46
CA ARG A 199 4.01 2.49 1.59
C ARG A 199 3.33 3.80 1.19
N LEU A 200 2.00 3.80 1.09
CA LEU A 200 1.20 4.90 0.60
C LEU A 200 0.49 5.61 1.74
N PHE A 201 0.52 6.96 1.72
CA PHE A 201 -0.36 7.81 2.49
C PHE A 201 -1.05 8.87 1.61
N VAL A 202 -2.06 9.50 2.17
CA VAL A 202 -2.74 10.67 1.63
C VAL A 202 -2.88 11.71 2.74
N GLU A 203 -2.87 12.99 2.34
CA GLU A 203 -2.94 14.11 3.26
C GLU A 203 -3.55 15.35 2.59
N THR A 204 -3.73 16.41 3.37
CA THR A 204 -4.17 17.70 2.85
C THR A 204 -3.07 18.72 2.71
N ASP A 205 -2.12 18.77 3.64
CA ASP A 205 -1.19 19.88 3.84
C ASP A 205 -1.96 21.21 4.07
N SER A 206 -3.11 21.09 4.75
CA SER A 206 -4.00 22.23 5.00
C SER A 206 -3.39 23.20 6.03
N PRO A 207 -3.50 24.52 5.80
CA PRO A 207 -4.44 25.27 4.95
C PRO A 207 -4.03 25.40 3.47
N TYR A 208 -2.94 24.81 3.04
CA TYR A 208 -2.35 24.94 1.71
C TYR A 208 -2.88 23.89 0.73
N LEU A 209 -2.51 24.05 -0.55
CA LEU A 209 -2.59 23.02 -1.61
C LEU A 209 -3.97 22.38 -1.81
N THR A 210 -5.03 23.16 -1.67
CA THR A 210 -6.43 22.69 -1.79
C THR A 210 -6.65 21.88 -3.06
N PRO A 211 -7.16 20.64 -2.94
CA PRO A 211 -7.41 19.79 -4.10
C PRO A 211 -8.57 20.31 -4.97
N ALA A 212 -8.62 19.88 -6.24
CA ALA A 212 -9.82 20.01 -7.03
C ALA A 212 -10.96 19.15 -6.38
N PRO A 213 -12.23 19.62 -6.40
CA PRO A 213 -12.77 20.82 -7.07
C PRO A 213 -12.63 22.12 -6.27
N ASN A 214 -12.11 22.07 -5.04
CA ASN A 214 -12.11 23.21 -4.10
C ASN A 214 -10.90 24.17 -4.29
N ARG A 215 -10.12 23.98 -5.33
CA ARG A 215 -8.90 24.77 -5.60
C ARG A 215 -9.16 26.28 -5.55
N GLY A 216 -8.25 27.02 -4.91
CA GLY A 216 -8.36 28.48 -4.72
C GLY A 216 -9.07 28.91 -3.44
N LYS A 217 -9.64 27.97 -2.68
CA LYS A 217 -10.14 28.19 -1.31
C LYS A 217 -9.09 27.78 -0.29
N ARG A 218 -9.24 28.21 0.97
CA ARG A 218 -8.45 27.64 2.07
C ARG A 218 -8.69 26.13 2.15
N ASN A 219 -7.63 25.35 2.29
CA ASN A 219 -7.75 23.91 2.44
C ASN A 219 -8.15 23.54 3.89
N GLU A 220 -8.73 22.35 4.04
CA GLU A 220 -9.20 21.82 5.32
C GLU A 220 -9.02 20.29 5.34
N PRO A 221 -8.81 19.65 6.50
CA PRO A 221 -8.59 18.19 6.59
C PRO A 221 -9.70 17.35 5.94
N ALA A 222 -10.94 17.82 5.92
CA ALA A 222 -12.06 17.16 5.22
C ALA A 222 -11.77 16.92 3.72
N ASN A 223 -10.93 17.75 3.11
CA ASN A 223 -10.56 17.66 1.69
C ASN A 223 -9.61 16.49 1.38
N VAL A 224 -9.06 15.78 2.38
CA VAL A 224 -8.28 14.57 2.17
C VAL A 224 -9.06 13.51 1.37
N ASN A 225 -10.38 13.52 1.50
CA ASN A 225 -11.29 12.69 0.72
C ASN A 225 -11.14 12.90 -0.81
N HIS A 226 -10.89 14.12 -1.25
CA HIS A 226 -10.65 14.41 -2.67
C HIS A 226 -9.30 13.87 -3.15
N THR A 227 -8.27 14.01 -2.31
CA THR A 227 -6.94 13.43 -2.58
C THR A 227 -7.03 11.91 -2.66
N ALA A 228 -7.67 11.26 -1.69
CA ALA A 228 -7.85 9.81 -1.66
C ALA A 228 -8.64 9.27 -2.85
N ARG A 229 -9.73 9.93 -3.25
CA ARG A 229 -10.50 9.58 -4.45
C ARG A 229 -9.64 9.66 -5.71
N LYS A 230 -8.81 10.70 -5.82
CA LYS A 230 -7.92 10.85 -6.97
C LYS A 230 -6.83 9.77 -6.99
N VAL A 231 -6.26 9.44 -5.85
CA VAL A 231 -5.29 8.34 -5.74
C VAL A 231 -5.96 7.00 -6.08
N ALA A 232 -7.18 6.75 -5.62
CA ALA A 232 -7.96 5.55 -5.97
C ALA A 232 -8.19 5.45 -7.49
N GLU A 233 -8.63 6.54 -8.14
CA GLU A 233 -8.80 6.64 -9.59
C GLU A 233 -7.50 6.32 -10.35
N ILE A 234 -6.39 6.96 -9.97
CA ILE A 234 -5.07 6.77 -10.60
C ILE A 234 -4.62 5.30 -10.51
N ARG A 235 -4.90 4.66 -9.40
CA ARG A 235 -4.50 3.27 -9.11
C ARG A 235 -5.50 2.24 -9.60
N GLY A 236 -6.67 2.66 -10.06
CA GLY A 236 -7.77 1.78 -10.47
C GLY A 236 -8.27 0.89 -9.32
N VAL A 237 -8.35 1.43 -8.11
CA VAL A 237 -8.89 0.79 -6.90
C VAL A 237 -10.06 1.61 -6.35
N THR A 238 -10.79 1.11 -5.34
CA THR A 238 -11.85 1.90 -4.70
C THR A 238 -11.27 2.85 -3.65
N ILE A 239 -12.06 3.85 -3.24
CA ILE A 239 -11.64 4.74 -2.16
C ILE A 239 -11.50 3.95 -0.84
N GLU A 240 -12.36 2.97 -0.61
CA GLU A 240 -12.31 2.09 0.57
C GLU A 240 -11.03 1.25 0.60
N ASP A 241 -10.47 0.88 -0.56
CA ASP A 241 -9.16 0.21 -0.64
C ASP A 241 -8.03 1.16 -0.20
N VAL A 242 -8.08 2.44 -0.62
CA VAL A 242 -7.11 3.46 -0.18
C VAL A 242 -7.24 3.71 1.32
N GLU A 243 -8.46 3.95 1.82
CA GLU A 243 -8.74 4.18 3.24
C GLU A 243 -8.23 3.04 4.12
N ARG A 244 -8.58 1.81 3.78
CA ARG A 244 -8.16 0.62 4.55
C ARG A 244 -6.65 0.44 4.56
N THR A 245 -6.02 0.67 3.41
CA THR A 245 -4.56 0.52 3.27
C THR A 245 -3.81 1.59 4.04
N THR A 246 -4.22 2.86 3.93
CA THR A 246 -3.57 3.96 4.65
C THR A 246 -3.81 3.88 6.15
N ALA A 247 -4.99 3.42 6.59
CA ALA A 247 -5.26 3.17 8.00
C ALA A 247 -4.34 2.08 8.60
N LEU A 248 -4.11 0.99 7.86
CA LEU A 248 -3.16 -0.03 8.29
C LEU A 248 -1.71 0.48 8.30
N ASN A 249 -1.33 1.25 7.27
CA ASN A 249 0.01 1.85 7.22
C ASN A 249 0.24 2.80 8.41
N PHE A 250 -0.79 3.55 8.81
CA PHE A 250 -0.74 4.42 9.98
C PHE A 250 -0.57 3.62 11.29
N PHE A 251 -1.30 2.51 11.41
CA PHE A 251 -1.10 1.59 12.53
C PHE A 251 0.32 0.99 12.54
N GLU A 252 0.85 0.56 11.39
CA GLU A 252 2.20 -0.03 11.31
C GLU A 252 3.31 0.98 11.61
N LEU A 253 3.12 2.23 11.22
CA LEU A 253 4.11 3.29 11.46
C LEU A 253 4.07 3.82 12.90
N PHE A 254 2.87 4.04 13.44
CA PHE A 254 2.67 4.79 14.70
C PHE A 254 2.07 3.95 15.84
N GLY A 255 1.59 2.74 15.58
CA GLY A 255 0.89 1.92 16.58
C GLY A 255 -0.52 2.41 16.92
N ILE A 256 -1.09 3.34 16.14
CA ILE A 256 -2.38 4.00 16.39
C ILE A 256 -3.42 3.45 15.42
N GLY A 257 -4.64 3.19 15.93
CA GLY A 257 -5.72 2.61 15.16
C GLY A 257 -5.83 1.10 15.34
N ARG A 258 -6.12 0.37 14.25
CA ARG A 258 -6.39 -1.06 14.31
C ARG A 258 -5.47 -1.86 13.42
N ALA A 259 -4.86 -2.90 14.00
CA ALA A 259 -4.18 -3.93 13.23
C ALA A 259 -5.17 -4.68 12.33
N ALA A 260 -4.72 -5.10 11.16
CA ALA A 260 -5.48 -6.00 10.31
C ALA A 260 -5.70 -7.35 11.04
N GLN A 261 -6.95 -7.68 11.35
CA GLN A 261 -7.28 -8.88 12.11
C GLN A 261 -7.09 -10.14 11.26
N PRO A 262 -6.46 -11.19 11.80
CA PRO A 262 -6.28 -12.45 11.10
C PRO A 262 -7.62 -13.20 10.95
N GLY A 263 -7.70 -14.06 9.91
CA GLY A 263 -8.86 -14.92 9.68
C GLY A 263 -9.77 -14.48 8.54
N THR A 264 -9.32 -13.53 7.71
CA THR A 264 -10.10 -13.06 6.56
C THR A 264 -10.33 -14.21 5.57
N ILE A 265 -11.60 -14.62 5.41
CA ILE A 265 -12.03 -15.64 4.44
C ILE A 265 -12.38 -14.99 3.12
N SER A 266 -13.20 -13.94 3.13
CA SER A 266 -13.54 -13.16 1.93
C SER A 266 -13.04 -11.72 2.05
N TYR A 267 -12.55 -11.16 0.95
CA TYR A 267 -12.05 -9.79 0.93
C TYR A 267 -12.28 -9.16 -0.44
N ARG A 268 -12.65 -7.88 -0.42
CA ARG A 268 -12.94 -7.13 -1.63
C ARG A 268 -11.70 -6.37 -2.10
N ILE A 269 -11.41 -6.46 -3.39
CA ILE A 269 -10.46 -5.58 -4.08
C ILE A 269 -11.15 -5.08 -5.34
N ARG A 270 -11.26 -3.78 -5.51
CA ARG A 270 -12.07 -3.17 -6.58
C ARG A 270 -13.52 -3.70 -6.52
N ASN A 271 -14.04 -4.16 -7.63
CA ASN A 271 -15.38 -4.76 -7.71
C ASN A 271 -15.39 -6.29 -7.68
N SER A 272 -14.25 -6.92 -7.35
CA SER A 272 -14.15 -8.38 -7.23
C SER A 272 -14.09 -8.81 -5.77
N LEU A 273 -14.73 -9.93 -5.43
CA LEU A 273 -14.63 -10.57 -4.12
C LEU A 273 -13.66 -11.75 -4.20
N TYR A 274 -12.67 -11.75 -3.34
CA TYR A 274 -11.65 -12.80 -3.27
C TYR A 274 -11.93 -13.75 -2.11
N LEU A 275 -11.76 -15.06 -2.35
CA LEU A 275 -12.00 -16.12 -1.37
C LEU A 275 -10.69 -16.81 -1.00
N ASN A 276 -10.29 -16.69 0.25
CA ASN A 276 -9.08 -17.24 0.83
C ASN A 276 -9.37 -18.58 1.49
N LEU A 277 -9.02 -19.68 0.86
CA LEU A 277 -9.37 -21.05 1.29
C LEU A 277 -8.30 -21.74 2.13
N THR A 278 -7.04 -21.39 1.90
CA THR A 278 -5.91 -22.11 2.50
C THR A 278 -4.65 -21.26 2.47
N GLN A 279 -3.74 -21.53 3.37
CA GLN A 279 -2.36 -20.99 3.33
C GLN A 279 -1.36 -22.04 2.85
N ARG A 280 -1.78 -23.28 2.63
CA ARG A 280 -0.93 -24.30 2.02
C ARG A 280 -0.74 -24.02 0.55
N CYS A 281 0.49 -24.18 0.10
CA CYS A 281 0.85 -24.00 -1.31
C CYS A 281 1.94 -25.00 -1.65
N THR A 282 1.95 -25.47 -2.88
CA THR A 282 3.02 -26.32 -3.43
C THR A 282 4.28 -25.56 -3.81
N ASN A 283 4.22 -24.20 -3.72
CA ASN A 283 5.34 -23.30 -3.94
C ASN A 283 5.71 -22.52 -2.67
N ALA A 284 6.99 -22.12 -2.58
CA ALA A 284 7.51 -21.19 -1.58
C ALA A 284 8.19 -20.00 -2.31
N CYS A 285 7.43 -19.31 -3.18
CA CYS A 285 7.95 -18.25 -4.03
C CYS A 285 8.71 -17.20 -3.24
N VAL A 286 9.87 -16.77 -3.74
CA VAL A 286 10.75 -15.79 -3.09
C VAL A 286 10.09 -14.43 -2.85
N PHE A 287 9.10 -14.09 -3.67
CA PHE A 287 8.28 -12.88 -3.54
C PHE A 287 7.01 -13.06 -2.69
N CYS A 288 6.75 -14.24 -2.14
CA CYS A 288 5.51 -14.49 -1.41
C CYS A 288 5.59 -13.98 0.02
N THR A 289 4.77 -12.99 0.37
CA THR A 289 4.73 -12.40 1.72
C THR A 289 3.89 -13.19 2.73
N ARG A 290 3.40 -14.39 2.35
CA ARG A 290 2.56 -15.26 3.18
C ARG A 290 3.09 -15.47 4.61
N VAL A 291 4.40 -15.61 4.77
CA VAL A 291 5.04 -15.88 6.05
C VAL A 291 5.43 -14.59 6.77
N THR A 292 5.93 -13.61 6.05
CA THR A 292 6.49 -12.38 6.60
C THR A 292 5.43 -11.33 6.89
N ARG A 293 4.53 -11.10 5.93
CA ARG A 293 3.45 -10.10 6.03
C ARG A 293 2.22 -10.58 5.26
N PRO A 294 1.36 -11.39 5.89
CA PRO A 294 0.18 -12.00 5.25
C PRO A 294 -0.97 -10.98 5.04
N VAL A 295 -0.65 -9.80 4.54
CA VAL A 295 -1.61 -8.69 4.33
C VAL A 295 -1.67 -8.32 2.86
N VAL A 296 -2.91 -8.17 2.36
CA VAL A 296 -3.21 -7.72 1.00
C VAL A 296 -4.25 -6.60 1.08
N GLN A 297 -3.92 -5.40 0.60
CA GLN A 297 -4.81 -4.23 0.62
C GLN A 297 -5.47 -4.00 1.99
N GLY A 298 -4.71 -4.14 3.09
CA GLY A 298 -5.20 -3.96 4.44
C GLY A 298 -5.96 -5.15 5.04
N TYR A 299 -6.19 -6.23 4.29
CA TYR A 299 -6.77 -7.48 4.80
C TYR A 299 -5.68 -8.44 5.26
N ASN A 300 -5.78 -8.95 6.48
CA ASN A 300 -4.91 -10.00 6.97
C ASN A 300 -5.45 -11.37 6.56
N LEU A 301 -4.78 -11.98 5.59
CA LEU A 301 -5.18 -13.27 5.03
C LEU A 301 -4.66 -14.48 5.84
N LYS A 302 -4.01 -14.27 6.98
CA LYS A 302 -3.58 -15.37 7.85
C LYS A 302 -4.80 -16.05 8.45
N LEU A 303 -5.17 -17.20 7.91
CA LEU A 303 -6.27 -17.99 8.42
C LEU A 303 -5.90 -18.62 9.78
N ARG A 304 -6.86 -18.65 10.69
CA ARG A 304 -6.73 -19.43 11.96
C ARG A 304 -6.82 -20.93 11.72
N ARG A 305 -7.65 -21.33 10.76
CA ARG A 305 -7.80 -22.67 10.21
C ARG A 305 -8.36 -22.59 8.79
N GLU A 306 -8.30 -23.67 8.06
CA GLU A 306 -8.95 -23.72 6.74
C GLU A 306 -10.48 -23.69 6.90
N PRO A 307 -11.20 -22.78 6.21
CA PRO A 307 -12.64 -22.68 6.31
C PRO A 307 -13.35 -23.85 5.59
N SER A 308 -14.50 -24.27 6.07
CA SER A 308 -15.40 -25.18 5.36
C SER A 308 -16.06 -24.47 4.16
N ALA A 309 -16.62 -25.23 3.22
CA ALA A 309 -17.37 -24.67 2.09
C ALA A 309 -18.57 -23.82 2.57
N ARG A 310 -19.20 -24.21 3.67
CA ARG A 310 -20.27 -23.46 4.31
C ARG A 310 -19.80 -22.09 4.78
N GLU A 311 -18.70 -22.01 5.52
CA GLU A 311 -18.14 -20.76 6.03
C GLU A 311 -17.68 -19.83 4.91
N VAL A 312 -17.11 -20.41 3.84
CA VAL A 312 -16.76 -19.64 2.64
C VAL A 312 -18.01 -19.05 1.99
N TRP A 313 -19.05 -19.84 1.83
CA TRP A 313 -20.33 -19.35 1.26
C TRP A 313 -20.98 -18.28 2.15
N GLU A 314 -21.04 -18.49 3.44
CA GLU A 314 -21.60 -17.54 4.42
C GLU A 314 -20.80 -16.24 4.50
N SER A 315 -19.54 -16.23 4.07
CA SER A 315 -18.71 -15.02 4.01
C SER A 315 -18.97 -14.15 2.77
N ILE A 316 -19.78 -14.62 1.82
CA ILE A 316 -20.23 -13.86 0.64
C ILE A 316 -21.54 -13.17 1.00
N ASP A 317 -21.57 -11.85 0.99
CA ASP A 317 -22.78 -11.08 1.34
C ASP A 317 -23.85 -11.15 0.23
N ASP A 318 -23.46 -10.80 -1.00
CA ASP A 318 -24.35 -10.80 -2.17
C ASP A 318 -23.51 -10.99 -3.44
N VAL A 319 -23.69 -12.10 -4.10
CA VAL A 319 -22.96 -12.47 -5.32
C VAL A 319 -23.10 -11.43 -6.44
N THR A 320 -24.26 -10.78 -6.54
CA THR A 320 -24.59 -9.84 -7.63
C THR A 320 -23.91 -8.48 -7.50
N LYS A 321 -23.33 -8.19 -6.34
CA LYS A 321 -22.58 -6.94 -6.11
C LYS A 321 -21.19 -6.92 -6.75
N TYR A 322 -20.71 -8.06 -7.23
CA TYR A 322 -19.33 -8.22 -7.70
C TYR A 322 -19.30 -8.55 -9.18
N ASP A 323 -18.32 -7.98 -9.88
CA ASP A 323 -18.06 -8.32 -11.28
C ASP A 323 -17.65 -9.79 -11.42
N GLU A 324 -16.94 -10.31 -10.43
CA GLU A 324 -16.52 -11.70 -10.32
C GLU A 324 -16.19 -12.10 -8.88
N ILE A 325 -16.27 -13.39 -8.58
CA ILE A 325 -15.81 -13.97 -7.33
C ILE A 325 -14.59 -14.85 -7.61
N VAL A 326 -13.48 -14.58 -6.92
CA VAL A 326 -12.15 -15.10 -7.25
C VAL A 326 -11.66 -16.03 -6.15
N PHE A 327 -11.46 -17.29 -6.46
CA PHE A 327 -10.71 -18.19 -5.56
C PHE A 327 -9.23 -17.81 -5.59
N CYS A 328 -8.77 -17.09 -4.56
CA CYS A 328 -7.40 -16.59 -4.46
C CYS A 328 -7.05 -16.20 -3.02
N GLY A 329 -5.88 -16.57 -2.59
CA GLY A 329 -5.27 -16.19 -1.33
C GLY A 329 -3.76 -16.36 -1.42
N PHE A 330 -3.10 -16.54 -0.30
CA PHE A 330 -1.66 -16.88 -0.27
C PHE A 330 -1.37 -18.36 -0.53
N GLY A 331 -2.39 -19.22 -0.45
CA GLY A 331 -2.27 -20.63 -0.74
C GLY A 331 -2.68 -21.01 -2.16
N GLU A 332 -2.60 -22.29 -2.48
CA GLU A 332 -3.07 -22.86 -3.75
C GLU A 332 -4.50 -23.39 -3.59
N PRO A 333 -5.50 -22.75 -4.22
CA PRO A 333 -6.92 -23.15 -4.04
C PRO A 333 -7.22 -24.59 -4.46
N THR A 334 -6.50 -25.15 -5.43
CA THR A 334 -6.73 -26.53 -5.92
C THR A 334 -6.34 -27.60 -4.91
N LEU A 335 -5.67 -27.26 -3.80
CA LEU A 335 -5.51 -28.12 -2.61
C LEU A 335 -6.85 -28.32 -1.86
N ARG A 336 -7.83 -27.47 -2.13
CA ARG A 336 -9.16 -27.49 -1.56
C ARG A 336 -10.22 -27.61 -2.67
N LEU A 337 -9.94 -28.48 -3.66
CA LEU A 337 -10.75 -28.60 -4.88
C LEU A 337 -12.23 -28.85 -4.60
N ASP A 338 -12.54 -29.65 -3.57
CA ASP A 338 -13.92 -29.93 -3.21
C ASP A 338 -14.66 -28.68 -2.73
N VAL A 339 -13.99 -27.86 -1.92
CA VAL A 339 -14.53 -26.57 -1.47
C VAL A 339 -14.71 -25.61 -2.66
N VAL A 340 -13.73 -25.55 -3.56
CA VAL A 340 -13.84 -24.74 -4.80
C VAL A 340 -15.08 -25.14 -5.59
N LYS A 341 -15.27 -26.43 -5.86
CA LYS A 341 -16.42 -26.93 -6.64
C LYS A 341 -17.76 -26.65 -5.96
N GLU A 342 -17.86 -26.93 -4.66
CA GLU A 342 -19.10 -26.72 -3.91
C GLU A 342 -19.51 -25.24 -3.90
N VAL A 343 -18.55 -24.34 -3.59
CA VAL A 343 -18.83 -22.91 -3.51
C VAL A 343 -19.07 -22.32 -4.91
N ALA A 344 -18.25 -22.70 -5.90
CA ALA A 344 -18.46 -22.27 -7.29
C ALA A 344 -19.87 -22.64 -7.80
N LYS A 345 -20.35 -23.84 -7.51
CA LYS A 345 -21.72 -24.25 -7.88
C LYS A 345 -22.77 -23.33 -7.27
N LYS A 346 -22.63 -22.93 -6.01
CA LYS A 346 -23.54 -21.98 -5.34
C LYS A 346 -23.46 -20.59 -5.96
N ILE A 347 -22.26 -20.10 -6.27
CA ILE A 347 -22.04 -18.80 -6.93
C ILE A 347 -22.69 -18.82 -8.31
N LYS A 348 -22.49 -19.86 -9.11
CA LYS A 348 -23.11 -20.00 -10.45
C LYS A 348 -24.64 -20.06 -10.36
N ALA A 349 -25.19 -20.78 -9.40
CA ALA A 349 -26.64 -20.84 -9.16
C ALA A 349 -27.24 -19.47 -8.78
N ALA A 350 -26.44 -18.60 -8.15
CA ALA A 350 -26.80 -17.22 -7.81
C ALA A 350 -26.49 -16.21 -8.94
N GLY A 351 -26.07 -16.67 -10.13
CA GLY A 351 -25.81 -15.82 -11.30
C GLY A 351 -24.44 -15.13 -11.33
N GLY A 352 -23.51 -15.50 -10.43
CA GLY A 352 -22.19 -14.90 -10.36
C GLY A 352 -21.18 -15.48 -11.35
N LYS A 353 -20.13 -14.71 -11.63
CA LYS A 353 -18.94 -15.16 -12.35
C LYS A 353 -17.87 -15.68 -11.38
N VAL A 354 -17.19 -16.74 -11.78
CA VAL A 354 -16.16 -17.40 -10.98
C VAL A 354 -14.82 -17.37 -11.69
N ARG A 355 -13.78 -16.86 -11.01
CA ARG A 355 -12.38 -16.97 -11.44
C ARG A 355 -11.61 -17.85 -10.47
N LEU A 356 -10.72 -18.66 -10.99
CA LEU A 356 -9.72 -19.40 -10.22
C LEU A 356 -8.32 -18.85 -10.50
N ASN A 357 -7.64 -18.37 -9.47
CA ASN A 357 -6.21 -18.04 -9.54
C ASN A 357 -5.42 -19.22 -8.98
N THR A 358 -4.53 -19.81 -9.79
CA THR A 358 -3.79 -21.03 -9.45
C THR A 358 -2.33 -20.94 -9.90
N ASN A 359 -1.47 -21.70 -9.24
CA ASN A 359 -0.09 -21.92 -9.70
C ASN A 359 0.03 -22.96 -10.85
N GLY A 360 -1.09 -23.53 -11.30
CA GLY A 360 -1.14 -24.52 -12.39
C GLY A 360 -0.78 -25.94 -11.99
N HIS A 361 -0.57 -26.22 -10.72
CA HIS A 361 -0.23 -27.58 -10.23
C HIS A 361 -1.46 -28.48 -9.99
N GLY A 362 -2.67 -28.00 -10.29
CA GLY A 362 -3.93 -28.65 -9.92
C GLY A 362 -4.03 -30.12 -10.33
N ASN A 363 -3.64 -30.46 -11.58
CA ASN A 363 -3.68 -31.86 -12.06
C ASN A 363 -2.68 -32.76 -11.31
N VAL A 364 -1.49 -32.22 -11.03
CA VAL A 364 -0.44 -32.98 -10.30
C VAL A 364 -0.82 -33.19 -8.85
N ILE A 365 -1.33 -32.15 -8.17
CA ILE A 365 -1.79 -32.20 -6.77
C ILE A 365 -2.88 -33.26 -6.61
N ASN A 366 -3.86 -33.24 -7.49
CA ASN A 366 -5.04 -34.11 -7.42
C ASN A 366 -4.84 -35.46 -8.14
N LYS A 367 -3.66 -35.70 -8.73
CA LYS A 367 -3.28 -36.92 -9.47
C LYS A 367 -4.29 -37.30 -10.59
N ARG A 368 -4.95 -36.34 -11.17
CA ARG A 368 -5.89 -36.47 -12.27
C ARG A 368 -6.11 -35.14 -12.97
N ASN A 369 -6.71 -35.17 -14.17
CA ASN A 369 -7.18 -33.96 -14.81
C ASN A 369 -8.41 -33.42 -14.08
N ILE A 370 -8.28 -32.22 -13.44
CA ILE A 370 -9.36 -31.58 -12.71
C ILE A 370 -10.21 -30.64 -13.57
N LEU A 371 -9.76 -30.29 -14.75
CA LEU A 371 -10.35 -29.26 -15.59
C LEU A 371 -11.75 -29.62 -16.09
N PRO A 372 -12.05 -30.89 -16.45
CA PRO A 372 -13.43 -31.32 -16.75
C PRO A 372 -14.39 -31.12 -15.57
N GLU A 373 -13.90 -31.26 -14.31
CA GLU A 373 -14.72 -31.05 -13.12
C GLU A 373 -15.02 -29.57 -12.83
N LEU A 374 -14.24 -28.65 -13.42
CA LEU A 374 -14.39 -27.21 -13.30
C LEU A 374 -15.20 -26.60 -14.46
N ALA A 375 -15.45 -27.37 -15.53
CA ALA A 375 -16.25 -26.95 -16.67
C ALA A 375 -17.66 -26.52 -16.23
N GLY A 376 -18.09 -25.33 -16.65
CA GLY A 376 -19.36 -24.72 -16.25
C GLY A 376 -19.43 -24.18 -14.81
N LEU A 377 -18.42 -24.43 -13.97
CA LEU A 377 -18.30 -23.89 -12.62
C LEU A 377 -17.35 -22.69 -12.56
N VAL A 378 -16.34 -22.66 -13.41
CA VAL A 378 -15.31 -21.61 -13.48
C VAL A 378 -15.39 -20.95 -14.85
N ASP A 379 -15.55 -19.63 -14.88
CA ASP A 379 -15.64 -18.82 -16.09
C ASP A 379 -14.25 -18.37 -16.58
N ALA A 380 -13.32 -18.16 -15.64
CA ALA A 380 -11.97 -17.70 -15.95
C ALA A 380 -10.91 -18.38 -15.06
N VAL A 381 -9.74 -18.66 -15.63
CA VAL A 381 -8.59 -19.13 -14.85
C VAL A 381 -7.37 -18.26 -15.13
N SER A 382 -6.73 -17.81 -14.03
CA SER A 382 -5.45 -17.09 -14.09
C SER A 382 -4.35 -17.99 -13.55
N ILE A 383 -3.41 -18.35 -14.39
CA ILE A 383 -2.36 -19.33 -14.09
C ILE A 383 -1.04 -18.60 -13.90
N SER A 384 -0.41 -18.79 -12.75
CA SER A 384 0.87 -18.16 -12.41
C SER A 384 2.04 -18.86 -13.14
N LEU A 385 2.39 -18.37 -14.32
CA LEU A 385 3.55 -18.86 -15.10
C LEU A 385 4.87 -18.45 -14.42
N ASN A 386 4.99 -17.19 -14.01
CA ASN A 386 6.03 -16.56 -13.18
C ASN A 386 7.49 -16.68 -13.67
N ALA A 387 7.77 -17.41 -14.73
CA ALA A 387 9.11 -17.57 -15.27
C ALA A 387 9.08 -17.88 -16.77
N ASP A 388 10.19 -17.65 -17.44
CA ASP A 388 10.40 -17.87 -18.86
C ASP A 388 10.94 -19.28 -19.17
N ASN A 389 11.41 -20.00 -18.14
CA ASN A 389 11.94 -21.36 -18.26
C ASN A 389 11.87 -22.12 -16.93
N SER A 390 12.15 -23.43 -16.98
CA SER A 390 12.09 -24.33 -15.82
C SER A 390 13.10 -24.00 -14.72
N GLU A 391 14.31 -23.59 -15.09
CA GLU A 391 15.36 -23.26 -14.10
C GLU A 391 15.02 -22.00 -13.34
N SER A 392 14.58 -20.94 -14.04
CA SER A 392 14.10 -19.70 -13.43
C SER A 392 12.86 -19.96 -12.55
N TYR A 393 11.93 -20.83 -13.01
CA TYR A 393 10.77 -21.21 -12.22
C TYR A 393 11.16 -21.88 -10.90
N ASP A 394 12.04 -22.86 -10.93
CA ASP A 394 12.49 -23.58 -9.75
C ASP A 394 13.22 -22.66 -8.74
N LYS A 395 13.94 -21.65 -9.23
CA LYS A 395 14.61 -20.66 -8.38
C LYS A 395 13.63 -19.66 -7.73
N ILE A 396 12.64 -19.20 -8.48
CA ILE A 396 11.74 -18.12 -8.07
C ILE A 396 10.51 -18.65 -7.34
N CYS A 397 9.86 -19.67 -7.89
CA CYS A 397 8.67 -20.27 -7.30
C CYS A 397 8.96 -21.31 -6.22
N VAL A 398 10.18 -21.85 -6.21
CA VAL A 398 10.66 -22.83 -5.22
C VAL A 398 9.60 -23.90 -4.94
N PRO A 399 9.27 -24.76 -5.93
CA PRO A 399 8.27 -25.80 -5.77
C PRO A 399 8.75 -26.87 -4.77
N TRP A 400 7.81 -27.65 -4.23
CA TRP A 400 8.14 -28.77 -3.37
C TRP A 400 9.21 -29.66 -4.00
N PRO A 401 10.14 -30.22 -3.24
CA PRO A 401 11.26 -31.03 -3.78
C PRO A 401 10.80 -32.15 -4.74
N SER A 402 9.67 -32.76 -4.47
CA SER A 402 9.07 -33.80 -5.31
C SER A 402 8.53 -33.32 -6.66
N LEU A 403 8.39 -32.01 -6.84
CA LEU A 403 7.84 -31.37 -8.05
C LEU A 403 8.93 -30.68 -8.91
N ARG A 404 10.11 -30.48 -8.37
CA ARG A 404 11.23 -29.83 -9.10
C ARG A 404 11.61 -30.60 -10.37
N ASN A 405 12.26 -29.91 -11.31
CA ASN A 405 12.77 -30.46 -12.58
C ASN A 405 11.69 -31.02 -13.53
N GLY A 406 10.48 -30.51 -13.50
CA GLY A 406 9.45 -30.94 -14.46
C GLY A 406 8.12 -30.24 -14.32
N ILE A 407 7.89 -29.57 -13.21
CA ILE A 407 6.60 -28.94 -12.93
C ILE A 407 6.28 -27.80 -13.91
N TYR A 408 7.28 -27.06 -14.38
CA TYR A 408 7.09 -25.98 -15.36
C TYR A 408 6.44 -26.50 -16.66
N GLY A 409 6.88 -27.66 -17.15
CA GLY A 409 6.24 -28.33 -18.29
C GLY A 409 4.79 -28.71 -17.99
N LYS A 410 4.53 -29.21 -16.78
CA LYS A 410 3.17 -29.55 -16.33
C LYS A 410 2.24 -28.35 -16.21
N ILE A 411 2.77 -27.17 -15.89
CA ILE A 411 1.99 -25.91 -15.92
C ILE A 411 1.57 -25.59 -17.37
N LYS A 412 2.48 -25.72 -18.33
CA LYS A 412 2.16 -25.50 -19.76
C LYS A 412 1.11 -26.50 -20.24
N GLU A 413 1.24 -27.80 -19.89
CA GLU A 413 0.22 -28.81 -20.16
C GLU A 413 -1.13 -28.46 -19.51
N PHE A 414 -1.13 -27.96 -18.27
CA PHE A 414 -2.34 -27.52 -17.58
C PHE A 414 -3.01 -26.34 -18.29
N ILE A 415 -2.25 -25.38 -18.80
CA ILE A 415 -2.73 -24.24 -19.58
C ILE A 415 -3.39 -24.73 -20.86
N GLU A 416 -2.71 -25.59 -21.65
CA GLU A 416 -3.26 -26.15 -22.89
C GLU A 416 -4.57 -26.93 -22.66
N GLU A 417 -4.60 -27.68 -21.58
CA GLU A 417 -5.79 -28.43 -21.23
C GLU A 417 -6.93 -27.50 -20.76
N ALA A 418 -6.61 -26.42 -20.01
CA ALA A 418 -7.61 -25.46 -19.52
C ALA A 418 -8.40 -24.80 -20.66
N LYS A 419 -7.78 -24.54 -21.80
CA LYS A 419 -8.41 -23.96 -23.01
C LYS A 419 -9.59 -24.77 -23.52
N LYS A 420 -9.64 -26.07 -23.23
CA LYS A 420 -10.72 -26.97 -23.68
C LYS A 420 -11.97 -26.87 -22.81
N TYR A 421 -11.85 -26.42 -21.57
CA TYR A 421 -12.91 -26.51 -20.57
C TYR A 421 -13.30 -25.16 -19.95
N ILE A 422 -12.42 -24.17 -19.96
CA ILE A 422 -12.62 -22.88 -19.31
C ILE A 422 -12.67 -21.78 -20.39
N PRO A 423 -13.70 -20.93 -20.39
CA PRO A 423 -13.88 -19.88 -21.40
C PRO A 423 -12.74 -18.87 -21.48
N GLU A 424 -12.23 -18.41 -20.34
CA GLU A 424 -11.17 -17.42 -20.28
C GLU A 424 -9.95 -18.00 -19.58
N VAL A 425 -8.82 -18.08 -20.31
CA VAL A 425 -7.53 -18.58 -19.77
C VAL A 425 -6.46 -17.51 -19.95
N GLN A 426 -5.81 -17.12 -18.87
CA GLN A 426 -4.70 -16.17 -18.91
C GLN A 426 -3.48 -16.65 -18.10
N ALA A 427 -2.29 -16.32 -18.59
CA ALA A 427 -1.06 -16.45 -17.82
C ALA A 427 -0.74 -15.18 -17.06
N THR A 428 -0.21 -15.31 -15.85
CA THR A 428 0.25 -14.18 -15.05
C THR A 428 1.70 -14.35 -14.63
N ILE A 429 2.43 -13.23 -14.52
CA ILE A 429 3.75 -13.17 -13.89
C ILE A 429 3.81 -12.06 -12.87
N VAL A 430 4.73 -12.19 -11.91
CA VAL A 430 5.17 -11.10 -11.05
C VAL A 430 6.45 -10.51 -11.64
N THR A 431 6.40 -9.22 -12.04
CA THR A 431 7.50 -8.51 -12.70
C THR A 431 8.64 -8.17 -11.74
N HIS A 432 9.78 -7.76 -12.31
CA HIS A 432 10.98 -7.35 -11.56
C HIS A 432 11.60 -8.47 -10.71
N GLN A 433 11.42 -9.72 -11.13
CA GLN A 433 12.14 -10.84 -10.53
C GLN A 433 13.50 -11.00 -11.22
N THR A 434 14.57 -11.02 -10.43
CA THR A 434 15.93 -11.22 -10.97
C THR A 434 16.03 -12.56 -11.71
N GLY A 435 16.46 -12.51 -12.96
CA GLY A 435 16.68 -13.71 -13.79
C GLY A 435 15.43 -14.21 -14.53
N VAL A 436 14.36 -13.38 -14.65
CA VAL A 436 13.20 -13.65 -15.52
C VAL A 436 13.21 -12.68 -16.70
N ASP A 437 13.09 -13.21 -17.88
CA ASP A 437 12.84 -12.43 -19.10
C ASP A 437 11.32 -12.26 -19.27
N GLU A 438 10.82 -11.06 -18.97
CA GLU A 438 9.38 -10.73 -19.05
C GLU A 438 8.88 -10.81 -20.51
N GLY A 439 9.67 -10.35 -21.48
CA GLY A 439 9.32 -10.43 -22.89
C GLY A 439 9.20 -11.89 -23.37
N ARG A 440 10.09 -12.75 -22.90
CA ARG A 440 10.00 -14.18 -23.16
C ARG A 440 8.77 -14.83 -22.54
N CYS A 441 8.36 -14.39 -21.33
CA CYS A 441 7.11 -14.85 -20.70
C CYS A 441 5.89 -14.46 -21.53
N GLU A 442 5.86 -13.25 -22.06
CA GLU A 442 4.79 -12.76 -22.94
C GLU A 442 4.75 -13.59 -24.25
N ASP A 443 5.88 -13.86 -24.85
CA ASP A 443 5.99 -14.72 -26.04
C ASP A 443 5.49 -16.14 -25.78
N ILE A 444 5.82 -16.73 -24.63
CA ILE A 444 5.33 -18.06 -24.25
C ILE A 444 3.81 -18.04 -24.10
N ALA A 445 3.24 -17.06 -23.42
CA ALA A 445 1.80 -16.98 -23.25
C ALA A 445 1.07 -16.71 -24.58
N GLY A 446 1.49 -15.69 -25.34
CA GLY A 446 0.79 -15.25 -26.54
C GLY A 446 1.09 -16.12 -27.77
N ARG A 447 2.37 -16.40 -28.05
CA ARG A 447 2.76 -17.10 -29.29
C ARG A 447 2.80 -18.62 -29.15
N GLU A 448 3.30 -19.15 -28.02
CA GLU A 448 3.39 -20.60 -27.84
C GLU A 448 2.08 -21.20 -27.35
N LEU A 449 1.42 -20.57 -26.36
CA LEU A 449 0.22 -21.09 -25.70
C LEU A 449 -1.09 -20.48 -26.23
N GLY A 450 -1.02 -19.35 -26.95
CA GLY A 450 -2.20 -18.69 -27.53
C GLY A 450 -3.24 -18.23 -26.50
N ILE A 451 -2.76 -17.66 -25.38
CA ILE A 451 -3.61 -17.16 -24.28
C ILE A 451 -3.24 -15.73 -23.92
N ASP A 452 -4.15 -15.06 -23.20
CA ASP A 452 -3.89 -13.73 -22.65
C ASP A 452 -2.74 -13.75 -21.64
N TYR A 453 -2.00 -12.64 -21.58
CA TYR A 453 -0.89 -12.44 -20.68
C TYR A 453 -1.10 -11.23 -19.79
N ARG A 454 -0.77 -11.34 -18.50
CA ARG A 454 -0.83 -10.25 -17.55
C ARG A 454 0.39 -10.19 -16.66
N ALA A 455 1.15 -9.11 -16.79
CA ALA A 455 2.25 -8.78 -15.88
C ALA A 455 1.76 -8.02 -14.65
N ARG A 456 2.22 -8.38 -13.46
CA ARG A 456 1.91 -7.72 -12.20
C ARG A 456 3.20 -7.29 -11.52
N ARG A 457 3.30 -6.03 -11.12
CA ARG A 457 4.41 -5.60 -10.26
C ARG A 457 4.31 -6.28 -8.89
N PHE A 458 5.47 -6.59 -8.31
CA PHE A 458 5.54 -7.07 -6.94
C PHE A 458 4.84 -6.09 -5.98
N ASN A 459 4.07 -6.61 -5.02
CA ASN A 459 3.23 -5.85 -4.08
C ASN A 459 2.14 -4.95 -4.70
N MET A 460 1.90 -5.06 -6.00
CA MET A 460 0.75 -4.42 -6.63
C MET A 460 -0.34 -5.46 -6.86
N VAL A 461 -1.47 -5.29 -6.17
CA VAL A 461 -2.65 -6.12 -6.40
C VAL A 461 -3.42 -5.56 -7.59
N GLY A 462 -3.63 -6.36 -8.60
CA GLY A 462 -4.40 -5.85 -9.70
C GLY A 462 -4.51 -6.75 -10.89
#